data_2b9f74f5ce7e4d9aa5325bef229d7891
#
_entry.id   2b9f74f5ce7e4d9aa5325bef229d7891
#
_cell.length_a   1.000
_cell.length_b   1.000
_cell.length_c   1.000
_cell.angle_alpha   90.00
_cell.angle_beta   90.00
_cell.angle_gamma   90.00
#
_symmetry.space_group_name_H-M   'P 1'
#
loop_
_entity.id
_entity.type
_entity.pdbx_description
1 polymer ?
#
loop_
_entity_poly.entity_id
_entity_poly.type
_entity_poly.pdbx_seq_one_letter_code
_entity_poly.pdbx_strand_id
1 'polypeptide(L)'
;MPKHSTKCLLPSLPWRGSLAHRIPRRRRAKMSDTYPPSSDFVSNAHVDAAKYDEMYARSISDPEGFWADEAQRLDWMARPTRIKNTSFEFGRVDIKWFEDGVLNVAYNCVDRHLKTRANQTAIIFEPDNPEDPAQHITYAELYDKVNRMANVLLSQGVMRGDRVVIYLPMIPEAAYAMLACARIGAIHSIVFAGFSPDALANRINDCGAKIVITADTAPRGGRKTALKSNTDAALLHCSDKVRCLVVKHTGDQTSWIQGRDVDLNYLMEHAAPDCPPRPMNAEDPLFILYTSGSTGKPKGVVHAS
;
A
#
# COMPACT_ATOMS: atom_id res chain seq x y z
N MET A 1 20.50 -67.30 4.39
CA MET A 1 19.65 -68.30 3.67
C MET A 1 18.22 -68.07 4.07
N PRO A 2 17.22 -68.24 3.19
CA PRO A 2 17.09 -67.60 1.88
C PRO A 2 15.86 -66.65 1.80
N LYS A 3 15.87 -65.86 0.74
CA LYS A 3 14.83 -65.01 0.22
C LYS A 3 13.53 -65.77 -0.15
N HIS A 4 12.34 -65.18 0.09
CA HIS A 4 11.16 -65.47 -0.70
C HIS A 4 10.50 -64.16 -1.11
N SER A 5 10.64 -63.91 -2.42
CA SER A 5 9.89 -62.91 -3.23
C SER A 5 8.54 -63.49 -3.60
N THR A 6 7.45 -62.87 -3.24
CA THR A 6 6.13 -63.23 -3.76
C THR A 6 5.69 -62.13 -4.73
N LYS A 7 5.77 -62.42 -6.03
CA LYS A 7 5.16 -61.66 -7.13
C LYS A 7 3.64 -61.84 -7.11
N CYS A 8 2.91 -60.77 -6.91
CA CYS A 8 1.47 -60.75 -7.14
C CYS A 8 1.19 -60.38 -8.61
N LEU A 9 0.70 -61.33 -9.39
CA LEU A 9 0.25 -61.14 -10.76
C LEU A 9 -1.21 -60.70 -10.74
N LEU A 10 -1.52 -59.51 -11.23
CA LEU A 10 -2.86 -59.07 -11.54
C LEU A 10 -3.12 -59.31 -13.04
N PRO A 11 -4.33 -59.80 -13.44
CA PRO A 11 -4.63 -60.11 -14.82
C PRO A 11 -4.94 -58.86 -15.64
N SER A 12 -4.41 -58.80 -16.85
CA SER A 12 -4.63 -57.78 -17.86
C SER A 12 -6.04 -57.86 -18.42
N LEU A 13 -6.86 -56.85 -18.20
CA LEU A 13 -8.13 -56.65 -18.93
C LEU A 13 -7.86 -55.80 -20.20
N PRO A 14 -8.45 -56.18 -21.35
CA PRO A 14 -8.25 -55.41 -22.58
C PRO A 14 -9.09 -54.14 -22.58
N TRP A 15 -8.45 -53.00 -22.73
CA TRP A 15 -9.08 -51.70 -22.95
C TRP A 15 -9.68 -51.67 -24.37
N ARG A 16 -11.00 -51.75 -24.46
CA ARG A 16 -11.74 -51.44 -25.68
C ARG A 16 -12.00 -49.96 -25.78
N GLY A 17 -11.64 -49.44 -26.96
CA GLY A 17 -11.79 -48.09 -27.51
C GLY A 17 -12.73 -47.10 -26.83
N SER A 18 -12.17 -46.02 -26.41
CA SER A 18 -12.88 -44.79 -26.06
C SER A 18 -12.86 -43.84 -27.26
N LEU A 19 -14.03 -43.45 -27.70
CA LEU A 19 -14.27 -42.35 -28.62
C LEU A 19 -13.54 -41.10 -28.17
N ALA A 20 -12.45 -40.76 -28.83
CA ALA A 20 -11.77 -39.50 -28.68
C ALA A 20 -12.71 -38.37 -29.15
N HIS A 21 -13.43 -37.74 -28.22
CA HIS A 21 -13.99 -36.42 -28.45
C HIS A 21 -12.81 -35.50 -28.71
N ARG A 22 -12.58 -35.15 -29.97
CA ARG A 22 -11.66 -34.06 -30.36
C ARG A 22 -12.21 -32.77 -29.76
N ILE A 23 -11.67 -32.37 -28.60
CA ILE A 23 -11.78 -31.00 -28.10
C ILE A 23 -11.14 -30.11 -29.18
N PRO A 24 -11.88 -29.18 -29.80
CA PRO A 24 -11.29 -28.30 -30.79
C PRO A 24 -10.14 -27.54 -30.09
N ARG A 25 -8.91 -27.69 -30.61
CA ARG A 25 -7.77 -26.89 -30.20
C ARG A 25 -8.20 -25.42 -30.36
N ARG A 26 -8.51 -24.72 -29.25
CA ARG A 26 -8.61 -23.27 -29.26
C ARG A 26 -7.32 -22.77 -29.90
N ARG A 27 -7.45 -22.14 -31.08
CA ARG A 27 -6.34 -21.39 -31.68
C ARG A 27 -5.75 -20.54 -30.56
N ARG A 28 -4.48 -20.75 -30.21
CA ARG A 28 -3.71 -19.81 -29.42
C ARG A 28 -3.87 -18.47 -30.13
N ALA A 29 -4.58 -17.53 -29.53
CA ALA A 29 -4.59 -16.17 -29.98
C ALA A 29 -3.12 -15.74 -30.14
N LYS A 30 -2.76 -15.26 -31.31
CA LYS A 30 -1.43 -14.67 -31.52
C LYS A 30 -1.36 -13.53 -30.53
N MET A 31 -0.36 -13.52 -29.64
CA MET A 31 -0.04 -12.43 -28.70
C MET A 31 0.48 -11.19 -29.47
N SER A 32 -0.19 -10.80 -30.54
CA SER A 32 0.19 -9.66 -31.37
C SER A 32 -0.96 -8.69 -31.63
N ASP A 33 -2.08 -8.82 -30.90
CA ASP A 33 -3.14 -7.84 -31.00
C ASP A 33 -2.75 -6.62 -30.16
N THR A 34 -2.26 -5.59 -30.81
CA THR A 34 -2.09 -4.27 -30.21
C THR A 34 -3.46 -3.60 -30.18
N TYR A 35 -3.80 -3.03 -29.04
CA TYR A 35 -5.03 -2.26 -28.84
C TYR A 35 -4.65 -0.77 -28.78
N PRO A 36 -4.67 -0.05 -29.90
CA PRO A 36 -4.31 1.37 -29.89
C PRO A 36 -5.30 2.17 -29.05
N PRO A 37 -4.84 3.18 -28.30
CA PRO A 37 -5.72 4.05 -27.55
C PRO A 37 -6.62 4.84 -28.51
N SER A 38 -7.76 5.34 -28.02
CA SER A 38 -8.66 6.20 -28.80
C SER A 38 -7.96 7.51 -29.18
N SER A 39 -8.39 8.12 -30.29
CA SER A 39 -7.87 9.41 -30.75
C SER A 39 -7.99 10.50 -29.68
N ASP A 40 -9.12 10.53 -28.95
CA ASP A 40 -9.36 11.51 -27.90
C ASP A 40 -8.37 11.35 -26.73
N PHE A 41 -8.07 10.10 -26.37
CA PHE A 41 -7.06 9.81 -25.33
C PHE A 41 -5.67 10.29 -25.79
N VAL A 42 -5.29 9.99 -27.04
CA VAL A 42 -3.98 10.38 -27.58
C VAL A 42 -3.84 11.89 -27.65
N SER A 43 -4.88 12.60 -28.13
CA SER A 43 -4.85 14.06 -28.28
C SER A 43 -4.78 14.82 -26.96
N ASN A 44 -5.26 14.21 -25.87
CA ASN A 44 -5.25 14.79 -24.53
C ASN A 44 -4.08 14.29 -23.65
N ALA A 45 -3.22 13.41 -24.18
CA ALA A 45 -2.07 12.89 -23.42
C ALA A 45 -1.04 14.01 -23.20
N HIS A 46 -0.60 14.16 -21.93
CA HIS A 46 0.48 15.11 -21.59
C HIS A 46 1.86 14.70 -22.13
N VAL A 47 2.06 13.39 -22.31
CA VAL A 47 3.28 12.79 -22.85
C VAL A 47 2.88 11.80 -23.93
N ASP A 48 3.21 12.14 -25.17
CA ASP A 48 3.13 11.23 -26.33
C ASP A 48 4.43 10.44 -26.49
N ALA A 49 4.52 9.59 -27.52
CA ALA A 49 5.70 8.75 -27.76
C ALA A 49 6.96 9.59 -28.02
N ALA A 50 6.86 10.67 -28.80
CA ALA A 50 8.00 11.53 -29.12
C ALA A 50 8.51 12.26 -27.88
N LYS A 51 7.59 12.77 -27.06
CA LYS A 51 7.94 13.42 -25.78
C LYS A 51 8.53 12.43 -24.78
N TYR A 52 8.02 11.19 -24.73
CA TYR A 52 8.62 10.14 -23.92
C TYR A 52 10.07 9.86 -24.32
N ASP A 53 10.33 9.70 -25.63
CA ASP A 53 11.69 9.42 -26.13
C ASP A 53 12.65 10.57 -25.81
N GLU A 54 12.22 11.82 -25.98
CA GLU A 54 12.98 13.02 -25.59
C GLU A 54 13.32 13.03 -24.10
N MET A 55 12.31 12.84 -23.24
CA MET A 55 12.47 12.84 -21.78
C MET A 55 13.38 11.69 -21.35
N TYR A 56 13.20 10.49 -21.91
CA TYR A 56 14.03 9.34 -21.59
C TYR A 56 15.48 9.57 -22.01
N ALA A 57 15.74 10.05 -23.25
CA ALA A 57 17.08 10.36 -23.70
C ALA A 57 17.77 11.38 -22.79
N ARG A 58 17.05 12.44 -22.38
CA ARG A 58 17.57 13.45 -21.46
C ARG A 58 17.83 12.87 -20.06
N SER A 59 16.96 12.00 -19.53
CA SER A 59 17.16 11.38 -18.21
C SER A 59 18.44 10.52 -18.12
N ILE A 60 18.95 10.06 -19.26
CA ILE A 60 20.20 9.30 -19.37
C ILE A 60 21.40 10.21 -19.62
N SER A 61 21.29 11.19 -20.53
CA SER A 61 22.42 12.07 -20.91
C SER A 61 22.69 13.18 -19.88
N ASP A 62 21.67 13.68 -19.20
CA ASP A 62 21.74 14.72 -18.18
C ASP A 62 20.80 14.39 -17.00
N PRO A 63 21.09 13.36 -16.22
CA PRO A 63 20.19 12.94 -15.14
C PRO A 63 20.02 13.99 -14.04
N GLU A 64 21.05 14.75 -13.69
CA GLU A 64 20.94 15.78 -12.66
C GLU A 64 20.06 16.93 -13.10
N GLY A 65 20.26 17.47 -14.31
CA GLY A 65 19.42 18.54 -14.85
C GLY A 65 17.98 18.06 -15.07
N PHE A 66 17.79 16.86 -15.60
CA PHE A 66 16.46 16.29 -15.80
C PHE A 66 15.66 16.19 -14.48
N TRP A 67 16.25 15.57 -13.46
CA TRP A 67 15.56 15.40 -12.18
C TRP A 67 15.45 16.69 -11.37
N ALA A 68 16.36 17.65 -11.55
CA ALA A 68 16.21 18.99 -10.98
C ALA A 68 14.98 19.73 -11.53
N ASP A 69 14.71 19.59 -12.84
CA ASP A 69 13.52 20.17 -13.46
C ASP A 69 12.25 19.44 -13.01
N GLU A 70 12.24 18.10 -13.00
CA GLU A 70 11.09 17.32 -12.54
C GLU A 70 10.77 17.58 -11.05
N ALA A 71 11.77 17.82 -10.21
CA ALA A 71 11.60 18.17 -8.79
C ALA A 71 10.85 19.50 -8.58
N GLN A 72 10.80 20.38 -9.60
CA GLN A 72 10.04 21.64 -9.52
C GLN A 72 8.52 21.41 -9.48
N ARG A 73 8.04 20.22 -9.82
CA ARG A 73 6.63 19.85 -9.71
C ARG A 73 6.17 19.67 -8.27
N LEU A 74 7.11 19.53 -7.33
CA LEU A 74 6.84 19.35 -5.91
C LEU A 74 7.02 20.65 -5.15
N ASP A 75 6.24 20.82 -4.08
CA ASP A 75 6.41 21.91 -3.14
C ASP A 75 7.39 21.47 -2.05
N TRP A 76 8.56 22.07 -2.08
CA TRP A 76 9.63 21.82 -1.12
C TRP A 76 9.58 22.85 0.02
N MET A 77 9.73 22.37 1.25
CA MET A 77 9.98 23.23 2.42
C MET A 77 11.40 23.79 2.42
N ALA A 78 12.37 22.96 1.94
CA ALA A 78 13.70 23.40 1.54
C ALA A 78 14.06 22.69 0.24
N ARG A 79 14.38 23.45 -0.82
CA ARG A 79 14.70 22.90 -2.13
C ARG A 79 16.04 22.16 -2.10
N PRO A 80 16.14 20.99 -2.73
CA PRO A 80 17.39 20.26 -2.80
C PRO A 80 18.43 21.01 -3.66
N THR A 81 19.68 20.99 -3.23
CA THR A 81 20.83 21.42 -4.03
C THR A 81 21.65 20.26 -4.54
N ARG A 82 21.50 19.07 -3.92
CA ARG A 82 22.12 17.81 -4.32
C ARG A 82 21.04 16.90 -4.89
N ILE A 83 20.95 16.89 -6.21
CA ILE A 83 19.89 16.14 -6.92
C ILE A 83 20.17 14.66 -6.89
N LYS A 84 21.43 14.26 -7.22
CA LYS A 84 21.84 12.87 -7.30
C LYS A 84 23.21 12.68 -6.65
N ASN A 85 23.28 11.74 -5.71
CA ASN A 85 24.53 11.31 -5.10
C ASN A 85 24.53 9.76 -5.05
N THR A 86 25.08 9.13 -6.09
CA THR A 86 25.03 7.68 -6.26
C THR A 86 26.40 7.10 -6.58
N SER A 87 26.72 5.96 -5.96
CA SER A 87 27.90 5.16 -6.30
C SER A 87 27.48 3.69 -6.44
N PHE A 88 28.02 3.03 -7.48
CA PHE A 88 27.91 1.60 -7.70
C PHE A 88 29.30 0.94 -7.73
N GLU A 89 30.30 1.59 -7.16
CA GLU A 89 31.65 1.03 -7.05
C GLU A 89 31.65 -0.25 -6.21
N PHE A 90 32.53 -1.19 -6.55
CA PHE A 90 32.65 -2.44 -5.82
C PHE A 90 32.96 -2.16 -4.33
N GLY A 91 32.14 -2.69 -3.45
CA GLY A 91 32.25 -2.48 -1.99
C GLY A 91 31.63 -1.17 -1.49
N ARG A 92 31.13 -0.31 -2.38
CA ARG A 92 30.44 0.93 -2.02
C ARG A 92 29.22 1.15 -2.92
N VAL A 93 28.06 0.60 -2.51
CA VAL A 93 26.76 0.94 -3.12
C VAL A 93 26.09 1.96 -2.22
N ASP A 94 25.95 3.19 -2.71
CA ASP A 94 25.28 4.29 -2.01
C ASP A 94 24.39 5.00 -3.01
N ILE A 95 23.10 5.17 -2.70
CA ILE A 95 22.10 5.74 -3.59
C ILE A 95 21.30 6.76 -2.81
N LYS A 96 21.48 8.04 -3.14
CA LYS A 96 20.74 9.15 -2.56
C LYS A 96 20.22 10.06 -3.64
N TRP A 97 18.98 10.50 -3.45
CA TRP A 97 18.30 11.45 -4.32
C TRP A 97 17.79 12.62 -3.51
N PHE A 98 17.98 13.82 -4.04
CA PHE A 98 17.50 15.05 -3.37
C PHE A 98 17.99 15.15 -1.92
N GLU A 99 19.23 14.76 -1.65
CA GLU A 99 19.79 14.43 -0.33
C GLU A 99 19.56 15.49 0.75
N ASP A 100 19.58 16.77 0.37
CA ASP A 100 19.38 17.92 1.27
C ASP A 100 17.98 18.56 1.11
N GLY A 101 17.10 17.94 0.33
CA GLY A 101 15.74 18.39 0.14
C GLY A 101 14.87 18.10 1.37
N VAL A 102 13.96 19.02 1.68
CA VAL A 102 12.97 18.86 2.76
C VAL A 102 11.57 19.07 2.20
N LEU A 103 10.69 18.12 2.43
CA LEU A 103 9.30 18.17 1.98
C LEU A 103 8.39 17.41 2.95
N ASN A 104 7.10 17.39 2.65
CA ASN A 104 6.16 16.46 3.28
C ASN A 104 5.24 15.89 2.20
N VAL A 105 5.16 14.57 2.11
CA VAL A 105 4.37 13.88 1.08
C VAL A 105 2.87 14.17 1.25
N ALA A 106 2.35 14.18 2.48
CA ALA A 106 0.93 14.50 2.70
C ALA A 106 0.60 15.94 2.28
N TYR A 107 1.50 16.91 2.54
CA TYR A 107 1.34 18.28 2.06
C TYR A 107 1.23 18.33 0.54
N ASN A 108 2.13 17.64 -0.15
CA ASN A 108 2.14 17.59 -1.61
C ASN A 108 0.91 16.89 -2.19
N CYS A 109 0.37 15.88 -1.50
CA CYS A 109 -0.82 15.15 -1.96
C CYS A 109 -2.14 15.88 -1.63
N VAL A 110 -2.19 16.69 -0.57
CA VAL A 110 -3.45 17.23 -0.05
C VAL A 110 -3.42 18.76 0.08
N ASP A 111 -2.56 19.29 0.96
CA ASP A 111 -2.61 20.69 1.41
C ASP A 111 -2.42 21.68 0.26
N ARG A 112 -1.44 21.45 -0.60
CA ARG A 112 -1.12 22.31 -1.76
C ARG A 112 -2.31 22.52 -2.71
N HIS A 113 -3.25 21.60 -2.71
CA HIS A 113 -4.42 21.63 -3.60
C HIS A 113 -5.60 22.39 -3.02
N LEU A 114 -5.63 22.66 -1.71
CA LEU A 114 -6.78 23.27 -1.06
C LEU A 114 -7.12 24.66 -1.61
N LYS A 115 -6.10 25.45 -1.92
CA LYS A 115 -6.32 26.82 -2.42
C LYS A 115 -7.13 26.88 -3.72
N THR A 116 -6.98 25.88 -4.57
CA THR A 116 -7.56 25.89 -5.93
C THR A 116 -8.51 24.74 -6.21
N ARG A 117 -8.49 23.67 -5.40
CA ARG A 117 -9.21 22.41 -5.65
C ARG A 117 -9.95 21.89 -4.42
N ALA A 118 -10.21 22.71 -3.39
CA ALA A 118 -10.82 22.24 -2.14
C ALA A 118 -12.08 21.40 -2.35
N ASN A 119 -12.96 21.86 -3.26
CA ASN A 119 -14.24 21.21 -3.57
C ASN A 119 -14.16 20.16 -4.70
N GLN A 120 -12.95 19.93 -5.27
CA GLN A 120 -12.76 18.88 -6.26
C GLN A 120 -12.70 17.51 -5.57
N THR A 121 -13.30 16.50 -6.17
CA THR A 121 -13.20 15.11 -5.70
C THR A 121 -11.74 14.66 -5.74
N ALA A 122 -11.23 14.24 -4.59
CA ALA A 122 -9.89 13.68 -4.42
C ALA A 122 -9.93 12.14 -4.42
N ILE A 123 -10.99 11.54 -3.85
CA ILE A 123 -11.18 10.09 -3.78
C ILE A 123 -12.60 9.76 -4.19
N ILE A 124 -12.75 8.75 -5.04
CA ILE A 124 -14.03 8.09 -5.31
C ILE A 124 -13.95 6.71 -4.68
N PHE A 125 -14.82 6.43 -3.73
CA PHE A 125 -14.93 5.14 -3.10
C PHE A 125 -16.18 4.42 -3.58
N GLU A 126 -15.98 3.27 -4.21
CA GLU A 126 -17.05 2.36 -4.64
C GLU A 126 -17.18 1.24 -3.60
N PRO A 127 -18.32 1.10 -2.91
CA PRO A 127 -18.57 0.02 -1.98
C PRO A 127 -18.57 -1.36 -2.65
N ASP A 128 -18.37 -2.43 -1.87
CA ASP A 128 -18.43 -3.82 -2.36
C ASP A 128 -19.83 -4.21 -2.86
N ASN A 129 -20.87 -3.69 -2.24
CA ASN A 129 -22.25 -3.87 -2.70
C ASN A 129 -22.55 -2.81 -3.77
N PRO A 130 -22.85 -3.21 -5.04
CA PRO A 130 -23.12 -2.28 -6.13
C PRO A 130 -24.40 -1.44 -5.95
N GLU A 131 -25.28 -1.83 -5.03
CA GLU A 131 -26.50 -1.07 -4.71
C GLU A 131 -26.21 0.11 -3.74
N ASP A 132 -25.05 0.10 -3.08
CA ASP A 132 -24.66 1.19 -2.19
C ASP A 132 -24.07 2.35 -3.01
N PRO A 133 -24.38 3.62 -2.67
CA PRO A 133 -23.92 4.76 -3.45
C PRO A 133 -22.40 4.96 -3.30
N ALA A 134 -21.74 5.32 -4.40
CA ALA A 134 -20.36 5.77 -4.39
C ALA A 134 -20.19 7.01 -3.50
N GLN A 135 -19.06 7.09 -2.82
CA GLN A 135 -18.70 8.26 -2.02
C GLN A 135 -17.65 9.10 -2.75
N HIS A 136 -17.93 10.38 -2.92
CA HIS A 136 -17.02 11.34 -3.52
C HIS A 136 -16.44 12.22 -2.41
N ILE A 137 -15.17 12.00 -2.09
CA ILE A 137 -14.48 12.71 -1.01
C ILE A 137 -13.65 13.83 -1.64
N THR A 138 -13.94 15.06 -1.27
CA THR A 138 -13.24 16.25 -1.75
C THR A 138 -11.86 16.40 -1.10
N TYR A 139 -10.99 17.26 -1.68
CA TYR A 139 -9.72 17.60 -1.05
C TYR A 139 -9.88 18.23 0.34
N ALA A 140 -10.92 19.04 0.56
CA ALA A 140 -11.20 19.62 1.87
C ALA A 140 -11.58 18.56 2.91
N GLU A 141 -12.42 17.60 2.54
CA GLU A 141 -12.80 16.49 3.41
C GLU A 141 -11.61 15.55 3.66
N LEU A 142 -10.81 15.25 2.62
CA LEU A 142 -9.59 14.46 2.76
C LEU A 142 -8.61 15.14 3.73
N TYR A 143 -8.44 16.45 3.63
CA TYR A 143 -7.60 17.24 4.54
C TYR A 143 -8.07 17.09 5.99
N ASP A 144 -9.38 17.29 6.27
CA ASP A 144 -9.94 17.14 7.62
C ASP A 144 -9.68 15.71 8.17
N LYS A 145 -9.99 14.68 7.35
CA LYS A 145 -9.81 13.28 7.76
C LYS A 145 -8.35 12.91 8.02
N VAL A 146 -7.44 13.36 7.17
CA VAL A 146 -5.99 13.11 7.35
C VAL A 146 -5.45 13.79 8.60
N ASN A 147 -5.85 15.03 8.89
CA ASN A 147 -5.44 15.73 10.08
C ASN A 147 -5.94 15.08 11.37
N ARG A 148 -7.22 14.71 11.41
CA ARG A 148 -7.80 14.01 12.55
C ARG A 148 -7.12 12.66 12.78
N MET A 149 -6.90 11.88 11.73
CA MET A 149 -6.17 10.61 11.80
C MET A 149 -4.73 10.83 12.31
N ALA A 150 -4.04 11.86 11.84
CA ALA A 150 -2.71 12.22 12.31
C ALA A 150 -2.69 12.56 13.81
N ASN A 151 -3.66 13.35 14.28
CA ASN A 151 -3.81 13.68 15.70
C ASN A 151 -4.17 12.45 16.54
N VAL A 152 -4.99 11.53 16.02
CA VAL A 152 -5.25 10.24 16.69
C VAL A 152 -3.94 9.47 16.85
N LEU A 153 -3.14 9.31 15.78
CA LEU A 153 -1.87 8.59 15.85
C LEU A 153 -0.92 9.23 16.87
N LEU A 154 -0.80 10.57 16.89
CA LEU A 154 -0.02 11.30 17.90
C LEU A 154 -0.52 11.06 19.32
N SER A 155 -1.84 11.06 19.55
CA SER A 155 -2.45 10.80 20.86
C SER A 155 -2.20 9.35 21.34
N GLN A 156 -1.99 8.42 20.40
CA GLN A 156 -1.62 7.03 20.69
C GLN A 156 -0.09 6.84 20.85
N GLY A 157 0.68 7.93 20.88
CA GLY A 157 2.12 7.91 21.12
C GLY A 157 2.98 7.58 19.89
N VAL A 158 2.42 7.70 18.68
CA VAL A 158 3.20 7.56 17.44
C VAL A 158 4.08 8.79 17.24
N MET A 159 5.35 8.58 16.98
CA MET A 159 6.34 9.62 16.73
C MET A 159 7.00 9.44 15.36
N ARG A 160 7.77 10.44 14.92
CA ARG A 160 8.58 10.33 13.70
C ARG A 160 9.44 9.06 13.74
N GLY A 161 9.43 8.31 12.65
CA GLY A 161 10.17 7.07 12.50
C GLY A 161 9.50 5.84 13.11
N ASP A 162 8.39 5.98 13.85
CA ASP A 162 7.62 4.83 14.32
C ASP A 162 6.87 4.16 13.18
N ARG A 163 6.68 2.84 13.28
CA ARG A 163 5.98 2.06 12.27
C ARG A 163 4.53 1.82 12.66
N VAL A 164 3.66 2.00 11.66
CA VAL A 164 2.21 1.76 11.75
C VAL A 164 1.84 0.74 10.67
N VAL A 165 1.32 -0.40 11.07
CA VAL A 165 0.79 -1.41 10.14
C VAL A 165 -0.67 -1.09 9.83
N ILE A 166 -1.02 -1.10 8.54
CA ILE A 166 -2.37 -0.84 8.04
C ILE A 166 -2.91 -2.14 7.44
N TYR A 167 -3.84 -2.78 8.14
CA TYR A 167 -4.52 -4.02 7.73
C TYR A 167 -6.01 -3.72 7.54
N LEU A 168 -6.32 -2.98 6.49
CA LEU A 168 -7.65 -2.50 6.13
C LEU A 168 -8.09 -3.04 4.76
N PRO A 169 -9.39 -3.15 4.51
CA PRO A 169 -9.90 -3.31 3.16
C PRO A 169 -9.68 -2.02 2.35
N MET A 170 -10.10 -2.01 1.09
CA MET A 170 -10.00 -0.83 0.24
C MET A 170 -11.09 0.20 0.58
N ILE A 171 -10.96 0.81 1.75
CA ILE A 171 -11.85 1.86 2.27
C ILE A 171 -11.08 3.19 2.41
N PRO A 172 -11.77 4.33 2.45
CA PRO A 172 -11.12 5.65 2.51
C PRO A 172 -10.16 5.79 3.69
N GLU A 173 -10.44 5.16 4.82
CA GLU A 173 -9.59 5.18 6.02
C GLU A 173 -8.18 4.63 5.77
N ALA A 174 -8.02 3.72 4.79
CA ALA A 174 -6.70 3.25 4.40
C ALA A 174 -5.84 4.39 3.81
N ALA A 175 -6.44 5.22 2.95
CA ALA A 175 -5.78 6.40 2.39
C ALA A 175 -5.51 7.46 3.47
N TYR A 176 -6.48 7.69 4.36
CA TYR A 176 -6.29 8.63 5.48
C TYR A 176 -5.13 8.21 6.37
N ALA A 177 -5.04 6.92 6.71
CA ALA A 177 -3.97 6.37 7.55
C ALA A 177 -2.58 6.51 6.90
N MET A 178 -2.45 6.22 5.60
CA MET A 178 -1.19 6.41 4.86
C MET A 178 -0.73 7.86 4.88
N LEU A 179 -1.63 8.79 4.52
CA LEU A 179 -1.34 10.21 4.47
C LEU A 179 -1.09 10.81 5.86
N ALA A 180 -1.81 10.34 6.88
CA ALA A 180 -1.58 10.73 8.26
C ALA A 180 -0.20 10.31 8.77
N CYS A 181 0.24 9.09 8.47
CA CYS A 181 1.61 8.65 8.78
C CYS A 181 2.64 9.55 8.10
N ALA A 182 2.49 9.78 6.79
CA ALA A 182 3.38 10.67 6.04
C ALA A 182 3.41 12.09 6.61
N ARG A 183 2.24 12.60 7.06
CA ARG A 183 2.10 13.93 7.64
C ARG A 183 2.94 14.14 8.88
N ILE A 184 2.96 13.14 9.79
CA ILE A 184 3.68 13.21 11.06
C ILE A 184 5.08 12.60 11.02
N GLY A 185 5.49 12.07 9.86
CA GLY A 185 6.79 11.39 9.68
C GLY A 185 6.85 10.00 10.29
N ALA A 186 5.71 9.33 10.47
CA ALA A 186 5.64 7.91 10.79
C ALA A 186 5.76 7.07 9.51
N ILE A 187 6.26 5.84 9.66
CA ILE A 187 6.49 4.91 8.54
C ILE A 187 5.32 3.93 8.49
N HIS A 188 4.53 3.95 7.42
CA HIS A 188 3.43 3.01 7.29
C HIS A 188 3.84 1.74 6.55
N SER A 189 3.17 0.63 6.87
CA SER A 189 3.28 -0.62 6.13
C SER A 189 1.89 -1.19 5.88
N ILE A 190 1.52 -1.30 4.60
CA ILE A 190 0.22 -1.84 4.22
C ILE A 190 0.31 -3.35 4.12
N VAL A 191 -0.69 -4.03 4.71
CA VAL A 191 -0.88 -5.47 4.63
C VAL A 191 -2.23 -5.75 4.00
N PHE A 192 -2.21 -6.58 2.96
CA PHE A 192 -3.44 -6.94 2.24
C PHE A 192 -4.43 -7.66 3.17
N ALA A 193 -5.68 -7.19 3.18
CA ALA A 193 -6.76 -7.68 4.06
C ALA A 193 -7.11 -9.17 3.90
N GLY A 194 -6.63 -9.82 2.85
CA GLY A 194 -6.78 -11.26 2.63
C GLY A 194 -5.65 -12.12 3.20
N PHE A 195 -4.65 -11.53 3.85
CA PHE A 195 -3.55 -12.30 4.42
C PHE A 195 -3.94 -12.95 5.75
N SER A 196 -3.29 -14.09 6.04
CA SER A 196 -3.49 -14.85 7.27
C SER A 196 -2.97 -14.10 8.52
N PRO A 197 -3.43 -14.48 9.71
CA PRO A 197 -2.89 -13.95 10.97
C PRO A 197 -1.37 -14.06 11.08
N ASP A 198 -0.78 -15.20 10.70
CA ASP A 198 0.67 -15.40 10.73
C ASP A 198 1.41 -14.43 9.80
N ALA A 199 0.86 -14.19 8.60
CA ALA A 199 1.43 -13.25 7.65
C ALA A 199 1.37 -11.81 8.16
N LEU A 200 0.33 -11.45 8.91
CA LEU A 200 0.21 -10.16 9.59
C LEU A 200 1.18 -10.04 10.76
N ALA A 201 1.23 -11.06 11.65
CA ALA A 201 2.14 -11.09 12.79
C ALA A 201 3.61 -10.95 12.37
N ASN A 202 4.01 -11.67 11.33
CA ASN A 202 5.37 -11.60 10.79
C ASN A 202 5.75 -10.17 10.37
N ARG A 203 4.84 -9.42 9.74
CA ARG A 203 5.10 -8.04 9.32
C ARG A 203 5.13 -7.06 10.49
N ILE A 204 4.22 -7.21 11.45
CA ILE A 204 4.20 -6.42 12.68
C ILE A 204 5.53 -6.56 13.42
N ASN A 205 5.99 -7.80 13.58
CA ASN A 205 7.24 -8.10 14.30
C ASN A 205 8.47 -7.65 13.53
N ASP A 206 8.53 -7.92 12.21
CA ASP A 206 9.68 -7.59 11.37
C ASP A 206 9.92 -6.08 11.32
N CYS A 207 8.88 -5.27 11.13
CA CYS A 207 9.04 -3.82 11.14
C CYS A 207 9.02 -3.21 12.57
N GLY A 208 8.71 -3.98 13.60
CA GLY A 208 8.57 -3.50 14.98
C GLY A 208 7.49 -2.44 15.12
N ALA A 209 6.30 -2.72 14.57
CA ALA A 209 5.18 -1.78 14.61
C ALA A 209 4.68 -1.54 16.03
N LYS A 210 4.33 -0.28 16.33
CA LYS A 210 3.67 0.11 17.60
C LYS A 210 2.16 0.02 17.51
N ILE A 211 1.62 0.19 16.31
CA ILE A 211 0.18 0.25 16.04
C ILE A 211 -0.15 -0.64 14.85
N VAL A 212 -1.27 -1.34 14.96
CA VAL A 212 -1.99 -1.91 13.82
C VAL A 212 -3.34 -1.22 13.71
N ILE A 213 -3.67 -0.75 12.49
CA ILE A 213 -5.00 -0.23 12.15
C ILE A 213 -5.72 -1.33 11.40
N THR A 214 -6.90 -1.72 11.87
CA THR A 214 -7.73 -2.77 11.27
C THR A 214 -9.19 -2.34 11.20
N ALA A 215 -10.06 -3.16 10.62
CA ALA A 215 -11.50 -2.98 10.65
C ALA A 215 -12.19 -4.16 11.35
N ASP A 216 -13.45 -3.98 11.71
CA ASP A 216 -14.29 -5.06 12.20
C ASP A 216 -14.34 -6.22 11.20
N THR A 217 -14.92 -5.98 10.03
CA THR A 217 -14.94 -6.94 8.91
C THR A 217 -14.69 -6.24 7.58
N ALA A 218 -14.30 -7.03 6.56
CA ALA A 218 -14.08 -6.57 5.19
C ALA A 218 -15.02 -7.31 4.24
N PRO A 219 -16.07 -6.66 3.71
CA PRO A 219 -16.84 -7.19 2.59
C PRO A 219 -15.97 -7.30 1.35
N ARG A 220 -16.13 -8.41 0.62
CA ARG A 220 -15.47 -8.61 -0.68
C ARG A 220 -16.19 -9.67 -1.49
N GLY A 221 -16.82 -9.28 -2.59
CA GLY A 221 -17.54 -10.18 -3.49
C GLY A 221 -18.68 -10.92 -2.78
N GLY A 222 -19.43 -10.22 -1.94
CA GLY A 222 -20.55 -10.78 -1.16
C GLY A 222 -20.14 -11.67 0.03
N ARG A 223 -18.83 -11.73 0.36
CA ARG A 223 -18.32 -12.43 1.55
C ARG A 223 -17.72 -11.44 2.53
N LYS A 224 -17.71 -11.77 3.81
CA LYS A 224 -17.08 -10.97 4.86
C LYS A 224 -15.84 -11.68 5.42
N THR A 225 -14.74 -10.97 5.48
CA THR A 225 -13.52 -11.41 6.18
C THR A 225 -13.47 -10.76 7.56
N ALA A 226 -13.36 -11.54 8.63
CA ALA A 226 -13.31 -11.06 10.00
C ALA A 226 -11.91 -10.49 10.31
N LEU A 227 -11.63 -9.24 9.91
CA LEU A 227 -10.30 -8.64 10.05
C LEU A 227 -9.87 -8.49 11.49
N LYS A 228 -10.77 -8.05 12.36
CA LYS A 228 -10.47 -7.91 13.79
C LYS A 228 -10.08 -9.25 14.42
N SER A 229 -10.79 -10.34 14.10
CA SER A 229 -10.43 -11.67 14.58
C SER A 229 -9.07 -12.14 14.09
N ASN A 230 -8.76 -11.87 12.80
CA ASN A 230 -7.45 -12.16 12.24
C ASN A 230 -6.35 -11.34 12.93
N THR A 231 -6.64 -10.07 13.22
CA THR A 231 -5.72 -9.18 13.94
C THR A 231 -5.50 -9.67 15.38
N ASP A 232 -6.55 -10.11 16.06
CA ASP A 232 -6.43 -10.66 17.41
C ASP A 232 -5.54 -11.91 17.44
N ALA A 233 -5.75 -12.82 16.48
CA ALA A 233 -4.92 -14.01 16.35
C ALA A 233 -3.44 -13.66 16.03
N ALA A 234 -3.22 -12.65 15.18
CA ALA A 234 -1.86 -12.17 14.86
C ALA A 234 -1.16 -11.58 16.10
N LEU A 235 -1.89 -10.78 16.88
CA LEU A 235 -1.34 -10.08 18.05
C LEU A 235 -0.99 -11.02 19.20
N LEU A 236 -1.50 -12.25 19.24
CA LEU A 236 -1.05 -13.30 20.18
C LEU A 236 0.43 -13.67 19.96
N HIS A 237 0.97 -13.42 18.77
CA HIS A 237 2.36 -13.71 18.38
C HIS A 237 3.23 -12.45 18.28
N CYS A 238 2.72 -11.31 18.75
CA CYS A 238 3.38 -10.03 18.75
C CYS A 238 3.67 -9.55 20.18
N SER A 239 4.44 -8.44 20.30
CA SER A 239 4.60 -7.76 21.58
C SER A 239 3.26 -7.26 22.11
N ASP A 240 3.00 -7.41 23.40
CA ASP A 240 1.84 -6.90 24.13
C ASP A 240 1.71 -5.36 24.12
N LYS A 241 2.77 -4.69 23.68
CA LYS A 241 2.80 -3.22 23.52
C LYS A 241 2.16 -2.71 22.23
N VAL A 242 1.82 -3.61 21.28
CA VAL A 242 1.16 -3.21 20.03
C VAL A 242 -0.28 -2.86 20.30
N ARG A 243 -0.68 -1.63 20.00
CA ARG A 243 -2.09 -1.19 20.08
C ARG A 243 -2.83 -1.49 18.79
N CYS A 244 -4.14 -1.74 18.92
CA CYS A 244 -5.03 -2.03 17.81
C CYS A 244 -6.08 -0.93 17.68
N LEU A 245 -6.00 -0.15 16.60
CA LEU A 245 -7.01 0.86 16.25
C LEU A 245 -8.01 0.20 15.29
N VAL A 246 -9.28 0.22 15.66
CA VAL A 246 -10.34 -0.51 14.96
C VAL A 246 -11.30 0.46 14.29
N VAL A 247 -11.40 0.35 12.96
CA VAL A 247 -12.45 1.02 12.17
C VAL A 247 -13.72 0.18 12.25
N LYS A 248 -14.80 0.76 12.71
CA LYS A 248 -16.16 0.19 12.61
C LYS A 248 -16.69 0.43 11.21
N HIS A 249 -16.33 -0.45 10.28
CA HIS A 249 -16.70 -0.33 8.86
C HIS A 249 -18.08 -0.89 8.55
N THR A 250 -18.37 -2.08 9.06
CA THR A 250 -19.66 -2.76 8.83
C THR A 250 -20.60 -2.71 10.02
N GLY A 251 -20.10 -2.35 11.20
CA GLY A 251 -20.85 -2.39 12.45
C GLY A 251 -21.01 -3.81 13.03
N ASP A 252 -20.33 -4.81 12.46
CA ASP A 252 -20.36 -6.17 12.97
C ASP A 252 -19.73 -6.22 14.38
N GLN A 253 -20.33 -7.02 15.26
CA GLN A 253 -19.79 -7.22 16.59
C GLN A 253 -18.47 -8.00 16.52
N THR A 254 -17.47 -7.49 17.23
CA THR A 254 -16.14 -8.11 17.33
C THR A 254 -15.70 -8.23 18.77
N SER A 255 -14.75 -9.13 19.04
CA SER A 255 -14.06 -9.18 20.33
C SER A 255 -13.35 -7.84 20.61
N TRP A 256 -13.27 -7.48 21.90
CA TRP A 256 -12.64 -6.24 22.32
C TRP A 256 -11.75 -6.48 23.53
N ILE A 257 -10.49 -6.12 23.44
CA ILE A 257 -9.53 -6.24 24.54
C ILE A 257 -9.26 -4.85 25.11
N GLN A 258 -9.74 -4.64 26.32
CA GLN A 258 -9.58 -3.37 27.01
C GLN A 258 -8.09 -3.03 27.23
N GLY A 259 -7.73 -1.78 27.00
CA GLY A 259 -6.34 -1.29 27.10
C GLY A 259 -5.47 -1.50 25.86
N ARG A 260 -5.85 -2.42 24.95
CA ARG A 260 -5.20 -2.65 23.66
C ARG A 260 -5.98 -2.05 22.50
N ASP A 261 -7.28 -2.32 22.48
CA ASP A 261 -8.17 -1.97 21.37
C ASP A 261 -8.76 -0.57 21.57
N VAL A 262 -8.79 0.19 20.49
CA VAL A 262 -9.25 1.58 20.49
C VAL A 262 -10.21 1.79 19.33
N ASP A 263 -11.36 2.41 19.61
CA ASP A 263 -12.34 2.80 18.59
C ASP A 263 -11.82 3.98 17.78
N LEU A 264 -11.41 3.69 16.55
CA LEU A 264 -10.83 4.71 15.68
C LEU A 264 -11.86 5.73 15.20
N ASN A 265 -13.09 5.30 14.94
CA ASN A 265 -14.16 6.22 14.51
C ASN A 265 -14.45 7.25 15.61
N TYR A 266 -14.60 6.78 16.85
CA TYR A 266 -14.80 7.66 18.01
C TYR A 266 -13.65 8.66 18.18
N LEU A 267 -12.40 8.20 18.11
CA LEU A 267 -11.25 9.10 18.24
C LEU A 267 -11.15 10.11 17.11
N MET A 268 -11.43 9.69 15.88
CA MET A 268 -11.44 10.57 14.71
C MET A 268 -12.47 11.69 14.82
N GLU A 269 -13.65 11.37 15.34
CA GLU A 269 -14.73 12.34 15.54
C GLU A 269 -14.34 13.45 16.54
N HIS A 270 -13.59 13.09 17.58
CA HIS A 270 -13.19 13.98 18.68
C HIS A 270 -11.80 14.58 18.51
N ALA A 271 -11.03 14.17 17.50
CA ALA A 271 -9.70 14.71 17.25
C ALA A 271 -9.75 16.12 16.67
N ALA A 272 -8.73 16.92 16.97
CA ALA A 272 -8.58 18.25 16.37
C ALA A 272 -8.46 18.16 14.84
N PRO A 273 -9.06 19.10 14.08
CA PRO A 273 -9.06 19.09 12.61
C PRO A 273 -7.78 19.65 11.98
N ASP A 274 -6.86 20.14 12.78
CA ASP A 274 -5.60 20.73 12.33
C ASP A 274 -4.40 19.95 12.88
N CYS A 275 -3.47 19.61 12.01
CA CYS A 275 -2.23 18.93 12.32
C CYS A 275 -1.15 19.37 11.30
N PRO A 276 -0.26 20.32 11.64
CA PRO A 276 0.74 20.81 10.71
C PRO A 276 1.63 19.68 10.15
N PRO A 277 1.93 19.69 8.84
CA PRO A 277 2.79 18.69 8.24
C PRO A 277 4.23 18.84 8.73
N ARG A 278 4.82 17.75 9.21
CA ARG A 278 6.20 17.73 9.71
C ARG A 278 7.19 17.82 8.56
N PRO A 279 8.21 18.69 8.62
CA PRO A 279 9.32 18.69 7.68
C PRO A 279 10.06 17.33 7.70
N MET A 280 10.22 16.71 6.53
CA MET A 280 10.91 15.44 6.36
C MET A 280 12.01 15.58 5.31
N ASN A 281 13.17 14.97 5.55
CA ASN A 281 14.20 14.90 4.50
C ASN A 281 13.73 13.96 3.39
N ALA A 282 14.14 14.23 2.16
CA ALA A 282 13.81 13.40 1.01
C ALA A 282 14.29 11.94 1.16
N GLU A 283 15.35 11.71 1.94
CA GLU A 283 15.90 10.39 2.24
C GLU A 283 15.29 9.74 3.51
N ASP A 284 14.37 10.42 4.22
CA ASP A 284 13.69 9.83 5.36
C ASP A 284 12.76 8.69 4.90
N PRO A 285 12.74 7.56 5.63
CA PRO A 285 11.81 6.47 5.32
C PRO A 285 10.35 6.92 5.38
N LEU A 286 9.59 6.60 4.32
CA LEU A 286 8.18 6.94 4.18
C LEU A 286 7.27 5.74 4.42
N PHE A 287 7.56 4.61 3.77
CA PHE A 287 6.78 3.38 3.93
C PHE A 287 7.59 2.11 3.67
N ILE A 288 7.03 0.98 4.10
CA ILE A 288 7.59 -0.36 3.90
C ILE A 288 6.59 -1.19 3.14
N LEU A 289 7.01 -1.76 2.01
CA LEU A 289 6.24 -2.77 1.27
C LEU A 289 6.96 -4.11 1.28
N TYR A 290 6.20 -5.18 1.56
CA TYR A 290 6.72 -6.54 1.60
C TYR A 290 6.55 -7.23 0.26
N THR A 291 7.65 -7.71 -0.30
CA THR A 291 7.67 -8.52 -1.52
C THR A 291 7.82 -9.99 -1.18
N SER A 292 7.31 -10.87 -2.06
CA SER A 292 7.59 -12.31 -1.99
C SER A 292 9.07 -12.53 -2.30
N GLY A 293 9.90 -12.70 -1.26
CA GLY A 293 11.31 -12.95 -1.43
C GLY A 293 11.59 -14.31 -2.05
N SER A 294 12.68 -14.43 -2.81
CA SER A 294 13.19 -15.69 -3.37
C SER A 294 13.54 -16.76 -2.31
N THR A 295 13.64 -16.36 -1.05
CA THR A 295 14.01 -17.20 0.10
C THR A 295 12.82 -17.69 0.95
N GLY A 296 11.58 -17.51 0.49
CA GLY A 296 10.37 -17.93 1.18
C GLY A 296 9.86 -17.00 2.28
N LYS A 297 10.70 -16.14 2.88
CA LYS A 297 10.25 -15.08 3.80
C LYS A 297 10.08 -13.77 3.04
N PRO A 298 8.94 -13.06 3.23
CA PRO A 298 8.77 -11.72 2.67
C PRO A 298 9.88 -10.78 3.13
N LYS A 299 10.36 -9.93 2.22
CA LYS A 299 11.36 -8.89 2.51
C LYS A 299 10.69 -7.53 2.49
N GLY A 300 10.89 -6.73 3.53
CA GLY A 300 10.44 -5.35 3.60
C GLY A 300 11.35 -4.44 2.77
N VAL A 301 10.79 -3.80 1.74
CA VAL A 301 11.46 -2.77 0.95
C VAL A 301 11.07 -1.41 1.52
N VAL A 302 12.07 -0.64 1.94
CA VAL A 302 11.87 0.72 2.47
C VAL A 302 11.91 1.70 1.31
N HIS A 303 10.91 2.57 1.25
CA HIS A 303 10.84 3.68 0.31
C HIS A 303 11.05 5.00 1.06
N ALA A 304 11.84 5.89 0.47
CA ALA A 304 12.06 7.25 0.98
C ALA A 304 10.95 8.22 0.53
N SER A 305 10.96 9.41 1.12
CA SER A 305 9.99 10.49 0.86
C SER A 305 10.12 11.11 -0.52
#